data_b6a58d9f3be965bbdf85bcbf2c2b08bc
#
_entry.id   b6a58d9f3be965bbdf85bcbf2c2b08bc
#
_cell.length_a   1.000
_cell.length_b   1.000
_cell.length_c   1.000
_cell.angle_alpha   90.00
_cell.angle_beta   90.00
_cell.angle_gamma   90.00
#
_symmetry.space_group_name_H-M   'P 1'
#
loop_
_entity.id
_entity.type
_entity.pdbx_description
1 polymer ?
#
loop_
_entity_poly.entity_id
_entity_poly.type
_entity_poly.pdbx_seq_one_letter_code
_entity_poly.pdbx_strand_id
1 'polypeptide(L)'
;VKYSTVQNWFPGDEEGKGGIYNFVTKRADCREARAKVMWTQVETGSAITWKYPSCILRGEESQGEFYSIAIANNMQQADTGTKMVHLGKNTRSRIVSKGISAGRAQNTYRGLVSMHPRAANSRNYTQCDSLLIGDQCGAHTVPYIEVKNTSSRVEHEATTSKVDDDQLFYCRARGVGEEEAVALVVNGFCREVLQALPMEFAMEAQSLVAISLEGSVG
;
A
#
# COMPACT_ATOMS: atom_id res chain seq x y z
N VAL A 1 -14.81 -5.19 11.76
CA VAL A 1 -14.09 -6.30 11.11
C VAL A 1 -12.68 -5.83 10.79
N LYS A 2 -11.66 -6.62 11.17
CA LYS A 2 -10.29 -6.48 10.68
C LYS A 2 -10.02 -7.65 9.72
N TYR A 3 -9.50 -7.35 8.54
CA TYR A 3 -9.17 -8.34 7.54
C TYR A 3 -7.73 -8.12 7.06
N SER A 4 -6.86 -9.06 7.38
CA SER A 4 -5.44 -8.98 7.04
C SER A 4 -5.08 -10.04 6.00
N THR A 5 -4.22 -9.67 5.06
CA THR A 5 -3.64 -10.60 4.09
C THR A 5 -2.15 -10.33 3.91
N VAL A 6 -1.38 -11.39 3.88
CA VAL A 6 0.00 -11.40 3.41
C VAL A 6 0.04 -12.37 2.24
N GLN A 7 0.47 -11.90 1.08
CA GLN A 7 0.48 -12.69 -0.16
C GLN A 7 1.85 -12.63 -0.80
N ASN A 8 2.31 -13.80 -1.21
CA ASN A 8 3.51 -13.97 -2.01
C ASN A 8 3.25 -15.02 -3.09
N TRP A 9 3.38 -14.63 -4.35
CA TRP A 9 3.12 -15.48 -5.49
C TRP A 9 4.37 -15.60 -6.36
N PHE A 10 4.43 -16.61 -7.18
CA PHE A 10 5.55 -16.80 -8.11
C PHE A 10 5.62 -15.64 -9.14
N PRO A 11 6.72 -14.89 -9.18
CA PRO A 11 6.82 -13.68 -10.02
C PRO A 11 7.15 -13.98 -11.49
N GLY A 12 7.54 -15.20 -11.80
CA GLY A 12 8.14 -15.61 -13.06
C GLY A 12 9.63 -15.95 -12.91
N ASP A 13 10.23 -16.36 -14.01
CA ASP A 13 11.67 -16.60 -14.10
C ASP A 13 12.48 -15.28 -14.16
N GLU A 14 13.79 -15.37 -14.32
CA GLU A 14 14.70 -14.21 -14.43
C GLU A 14 14.35 -13.27 -15.61
N GLU A 15 13.70 -13.81 -16.65
CA GLU A 15 13.22 -13.05 -17.79
C GLU A 15 11.80 -12.48 -17.57
N GLY A 16 11.18 -12.74 -16.43
CA GLY A 16 9.82 -12.33 -16.09
C GLY A 16 8.73 -13.18 -16.75
N LYS A 17 9.04 -14.39 -17.20
CA LYS A 17 8.09 -15.28 -17.88
C LYS A 17 7.46 -16.29 -16.91
N GLY A 18 6.23 -16.70 -17.19
CA GLY A 18 5.54 -17.78 -16.46
C GLY A 18 5.03 -17.40 -15.08
N GLY A 19 5.09 -16.13 -14.72
CA GLY A 19 4.63 -15.65 -13.41
C GLY A 19 3.11 -15.62 -13.26
N ILE A 20 2.67 -15.59 -12.01
CA ILE A 20 1.24 -15.58 -11.65
C ILE A 20 0.67 -14.16 -11.81
N TYR A 21 -0.56 -14.08 -12.32
CA TYR A 21 -1.37 -12.87 -12.36
C TYR A 21 -2.36 -12.89 -11.20
N ASN A 22 -2.24 -11.94 -10.30
CA ASN A 22 -3.04 -11.84 -9.07
C ASN A 22 -4.08 -10.71 -9.22
N PHE A 23 -5.28 -11.04 -9.67
CA PHE A 23 -6.38 -10.09 -9.84
C PHE A 23 -7.40 -10.27 -8.72
N VAL A 24 -7.50 -9.28 -7.83
CA VAL A 24 -8.35 -9.36 -6.65
C VAL A 24 -9.18 -8.09 -6.49
N THR A 25 -10.46 -8.27 -6.25
CA THR A 25 -11.33 -7.22 -5.73
C THR A 25 -12.09 -7.74 -4.51
N LYS A 26 -12.15 -6.90 -3.46
CA LYS A 26 -12.90 -7.17 -2.24
C LYS A 26 -13.80 -5.99 -1.95
N ARG A 27 -14.97 -6.23 -1.39
CA ARG A 27 -15.92 -5.17 -1.08
C ARG A 27 -16.47 -5.33 0.33
N ALA A 28 -16.46 -4.24 1.09
CA ALA A 28 -17.15 -4.13 2.37
C ALA A 28 -18.28 -3.11 2.26
N ASP A 29 -19.42 -3.43 2.86
CA ASP A 29 -20.58 -2.54 2.95
C ASP A 29 -20.90 -2.32 4.44
N CYS A 30 -20.48 -1.16 4.96
CA CYS A 30 -20.71 -0.74 6.35
C CYS A 30 -22.12 -0.13 6.47
N ARG A 31 -23.14 -0.97 6.65
CA ARG A 31 -24.54 -0.57 6.66
C ARG A 31 -24.99 0.04 7.99
N GLU A 32 -24.52 -0.55 9.09
CA GLU A 32 -24.91 -0.15 10.42
C GLU A 32 -24.15 1.07 10.91
N ALA A 33 -24.77 1.83 11.78
CA ALA A 33 -24.12 2.96 12.43
C ALA A 33 -22.85 2.50 13.18
N ARG A 34 -21.80 3.26 13.09
CA ARG A 34 -20.50 3.00 13.71
C ARG A 34 -19.83 1.70 13.28
N ALA A 35 -20.31 1.05 12.20
CA ALA A 35 -19.64 -0.10 11.61
C ALA A 35 -18.21 0.28 11.20
N LYS A 36 -17.25 -0.61 11.47
CA LYS A 36 -15.85 -0.39 11.13
C LYS A 36 -15.26 -1.57 10.37
N VAL A 37 -14.60 -1.26 9.26
CA VAL A 37 -13.79 -2.21 8.49
C VAL A 37 -12.37 -1.68 8.36
N MET A 38 -11.41 -2.56 8.63
CA MET A 38 -9.99 -2.32 8.40
C MET A 38 -9.46 -3.38 7.44
N TRP A 39 -8.89 -2.93 6.34
CA TRP A 39 -8.12 -3.74 5.42
C TRP A 39 -6.63 -3.54 5.70
N THR A 40 -5.89 -4.60 5.95
CA THR A 40 -4.43 -4.55 6.03
C THR A 40 -3.86 -5.59 5.07
N GLN A 41 -3.01 -5.18 4.15
CA GLN A 41 -2.47 -6.07 3.13
C GLN A 41 -0.99 -5.85 2.87
N VAL A 42 -0.29 -6.95 2.66
CA VAL A 42 1.08 -6.98 2.14
C VAL A 42 1.08 -7.85 0.90
N GLU A 43 1.49 -7.26 -0.21
CA GLU A 43 1.54 -7.89 -1.53
C GLU A 43 2.98 -7.96 -2.01
N THR A 44 3.44 -9.17 -2.24
CA THR A 44 4.75 -9.45 -2.80
C THR A 44 4.62 -10.53 -3.87
N GLY A 45 5.61 -10.65 -4.72
CA GLY A 45 5.58 -11.62 -5.81
C GLY A 45 4.59 -11.22 -6.91
N SER A 46 4.07 -12.20 -7.65
CA SER A 46 3.27 -12.06 -8.86
C SER A 46 4.00 -11.34 -10.01
N ALA A 47 3.81 -11.77 -11.23
CA ALA A 47 4.23 -11.00 -12.39
C ALA A 47 3.40 -9.72 -12.52
N ILE A 48 2.10 -9.84 -12.31
CA ILE A 48 1.16 -8.72 -12.31
C ILE A 48 0.23 -8.85 -11.10
N THR A 49 0.19 -7.81 -10.27
CA THR A 49 -0.79 -7.66 -9.19
C THR A 49 -1.77 -6.54 -9.53
N TRP A 50 -3.06 -6.85 -9.46
CA TRP A 50 -4.14 -5.87 -9.63
C TRP A 50 -5.17 -6.05 -8.50
N LYS A 51 -5.05 -5.25 -7.43
CA LYS A 51 -5.80 -5.49 -6.19
C LYS A 51 -6.43 -4.23 -5.63
N TYR A 52 -7.75 -4.23 -5.57
CA TYR A 52 -8.56 -3.10 -5.13
C TYR A 52 -9.63 -3.50 -4.12
N PRO A 53 -9.33 -3.58 -2.83
CA PRO A 53 -10.38 -3.64 -1.83
C PRO A 53 -11.15 -2.31 -1.78
N SER A 54 -12.42 -2.38 -1.44
CA SER A 54 -13.28 -1.21 -1.34
C SER A 54 -14.13 -1.23 -0.07
N CYS A 55 -14.54 -0.04 0.38
CA CYS A 55 -15.41 0.12 1.51
C CYS A 55 -16.51 1.15 1.20
N ILE A 56 -17.77 0.76 1.37
CA ILE A 56 -18.92 1.64 1.25
C ILE A 56 -19.41 1.97 2.66
N LEU A 57 -19.29 3.24 3.04
CA LEU A 57 -19.63 3.77 4.36
C LEU A 57 -21.06 4.33 4.33
N ARG A 58 -22.06 3.45 4.57
CA ARG A 58 -23.50 3.80 4.54
C ARG A 58 -24.02 4.26 5.88
N GLY A 59 -23.64 3.52 6.94
CA GLY A 59 -24.10 3.82 8.29
C GLY A 59 -23.50 5.12 8.80
N GLU A 60 -24.25 5.84 9.60
CA GLU A 60 -23.76 7.04 10.27
C GLU A 60 -22.56 6.70 11.15
N GLU A 61 -21.52 7.54 11.15
CA GLU A 61 -20.28 7.35 11.90
C GLU A 61 -19.49 6.08 11.50
N SER A 62 -19.84 5.42 10.37
CA SER A 62 -19.08 4.25 9.94
C SER A 62 -17.67 4.63 9.50
N GLN A 63 -16.74 3.67 9.62
CA GLN A 63 -15.32 3.90 9.43
C GLN A 63 -14.71 2.86 8.49
N GLY A 64 -13.84 3.32 7.59
CA GLY A 64 -13.04 2.49 6.70
C GLY A 64 -11.56 2.80 6.84
N GLU A 65 -10.74 1.78 7.09
CA GLU A 65 -9.29 1.91 7.14
C GLU A 65 -8.65 0.99 6.11
N PHE A 66 -7.60 1.48 5.48
CA PHE A 66 -6.81 0.72 4.52
C PHE A 66 -5.33 0.96 4.76
N TYR A 67 -4.60 -0.12 5.03
CA TYR A 67 -3.16 -0.14 5.21
C TYR A 67 -2.57 -1.12 4.21
N SER A 68 -1.61 -0.69 3.40
CA SER A 68 -1.08 -1.50 2.32
C SER A 68 0.43 -1.34 2.17
N ILE A 69 1.10 -2.47 1.96
CA ILE A 69 2.45 -2.54 1.41
C ILE A 69 2.35 -3.30 0.09
N ALA A 70 2.91 -2.73 -0.97
CA ALA A 70 3.07 -3.40 -2.26
C ALA A 70 4.54 -3.34 -2.66
N ILE A 71 5.16 -4.50 -2.82
CA ILE A 71 6.56 -4.63 -3.22
C ILE A 71 6.61 -5.26 -4.60
N ALA A 72 7.31 -4.60 -5.51
CA ALA A 72 7.57 -5.09 -6.84
C ALA A 72 9.08 -5.01 -7.15
N ASN A 73 9.65 -6.08 -7.64
CA ASN A 73 11.06 -6.20 -8.03
C ASN A 73 11.18 -6.78 -9.44
N ASN A 74 12.35 -6.69 -10.04
CA ASN A 74 12.65 -7.20 -11.39
C ASN A 74 11.67 -6.63 -12.44
N MET A 75 10.88 -7.48 -13.10
CA MET A 75 9.92 -7.12 -14.14
C MET A 75 8.48 -7.00 -13.63
N GLN A 76 8.27 -7.10 -12.33
CA GLN A 76 6.94 -7.12 -11.73
C GLN A 76 6.19 -5.81 -11.93
N GLN A 77 4.87 -5.93 -12.05
CA GLN A 77 3.97 -4.78 -12.10
C GLN A 77 2.90 -4.92 -11.00
N ALA A 78 2.85 -3.94 -10.12
CA ALA A 78 1.84 -3.88 -9.08
C ALA A 78 0.96 -2.64 -9.30
N ASP A 79 -0.34 -2.85 -9.50
CA ASP A 79 -1.33 -1.79 -9.53
C ASP A 79 -2.34 -2.06 -8.42
N THR A 80 -2.15 -1.36 -7.31
CA THR A 80 -2.90 -1.58 -6.07
C THR A 80 -3.56 -0.30 -5.60
N GLY A 81 -4.51 -0.44 -4.70
CA GLY A 81 -5.17 0.72 -4.12
C GLY A 81 -6.48 0.37 -3.45
N THR A 82 -7.32 1.37 -3.25
CA THR A 82 -8.59 1.18 -2.56
C THR A 82 -9.64 2.17 -3.02
N LYS A 83 -10.90 1.86 -2.70
CA LYS A 83 -12.04 2.76 -2.94
C LYS A 83 -12.77 2.99 -1.62
N MET A 84 -12.86 4.25 -1.19
CA MET A 84 -13.62 4.68 -0.02
C MET A 84 -14.80 5.53 -0.47
N VAL A 85 -16.01 5.00 -0.34
CA VAL A 85 -17.25 5.65 -0.77
C VAL A 85 -18.06 6.01 0.45
N HIS A 86 -18.18 7.30 0.73
CA HIS A 86 -18.90 7.85 1.86
C HIS A 86 -20.33 8.21 1.44
N LEU A 87 -21.31 7.53 2.02
CA LEU A 87 -22.74 7.74 1.79
C LEU A 87 -23.46 8.28 3.04
N GLY A 88 -23.05 7.80 4.22
CA GLY A 88 -23.59 8.21 5.53
C GLY A 88 -22.97 9.51 6.04
N LYS A 89 -23.60 10.11 7.05
CA LYS A 89 -23.09 11.29 7.76
C LYS A 89 -21.98 10.92 8.74
N ASN A 90 -21.09 11.86 9.02
CA ASN A 90 -20.03 11.74 10.04
C ASN A 90 -19.08 10.54 9.78
N THR A 91 -19.03 10.02 8.56
CA THR A 91 -18.21 8.87 8.22
C THR A 91 -16.73 9.24 8.11
N ARG A 92 -15.84 8.28 8.37
CA ARG A 92 -14.41 8.51 8.35
C ARG A 92 -13.69 7.43 7.56
N SER A 93 -12.66 7.82 6.80
CA SER A 93 -11.74 6.87 6.20
C SER A 93 -10.29 7.30 6.34
N ARG A 94 -9.42 6.31 6.49
CA ARG A 94 -7.96 6.49 6.51
C ARG A 94 -7.33 5.52 5.52
N ILE A 95 -6.44 6.03 4.70
CA ILE A 95 -5.68 5.26 3.72
C ILE A 95 -4.20 5.52 3.96
N VAL A 96 -3.42 4.44 4.15
CA VAL A 96 -1.96 4.47 4.21
C VAL A 96 -1.45 3.42 3.24
N SER A 97 -0.81 3.84 2.17
CA SER A 97 -0.27 2.97 1.14
C SER A 97 1.22 3.19 0.97
N LYS A 98 1.99 2.12 1.10
CA LYS A 98 3.44 2.10 0.92
C LYS A 98 3.77 1.25 -0.30
N GLY A 99 4.34 1.87 -1.34
CA GLY A 99 4.80 1.19 -2.55
C GLY A 99 6.32 1.11 -2.56
N ILE A 100 6.88 -0.05 -2.90
CA ILE A 100 8.33 -0.24 -3.05
C ILE A 100 8.58 -0.83 -4.42
N SER A 101 9.44 -0.19 -5.18
CA SER A 101 9.85 -0.64 -6.51
C SER A 101 11.36 -0.81 -6.57
N ALA A 102 11.80 -1.94 -7.09
CA ALA A 102 13.20 -2.25 -7.32
C ALA A 102 13.42 -2.83 -8.73
N GLY A 103 14.65 -2.89 -9.19
CA GLY A 103 14.99 -3.42 -10.51
C GLY A 103 14.35 -2.60 -11.64
N ARG A 104 13.47 -3.24 -12.42
CA ARG A 104 12.67 -2.61 -13.51
C ARG A 104 11.17 -2.59 -13.18
N ALA A 105 10.81 -2.87 -11.95
CA ALA A 105 9.42 -2.98 -11.53
C ALA A 105 8.68 -1.65 -11.60
N GLN A 106 7.37 -1.74 -11.77
CA GLN A 106 6.46 -0.60 -11.79
C GLN A 106 5.40 -0.78 -10.70
N ASN A 107 5.28 0.18 -9.82
CA ASN A 107 4.27 0.18 -8.76
C ASN A 107 3.32 1.36 -8.97
N THR A 108 2.03 1.07 -8.99
CA THR A 108 0.98 2.07 -9.14
C THR A 108 0.03 2.00 -7.95
N TYR A 109 -0.21 3.14 -7.32
CA TYR A 109 -1.31 3.31 -6.39
C TYR A 109 -2.48 4.00 -7.09
N ARG A 110 -3.68 3.38 -7.02
CA ARG A 110 -4.93 4.04 -7.47
C ARG A 110 -5.90 4.13 -6.30
N GLY A 111 -6.25 5.34 -5.92
CA GLY A 111 -7.17 5.60 -4.83
C GLY A 111 -8.42 6.31 -5.31
N LEU A 112 -9.60 5.80 -4.95
CA LEU A 112 -10.85 6.52 -5.12
C LEU A 112 -11.40 6.91 -3.76
N VAL A 113 -11.67 8.21 -3.58
CA VAL A 113 -12.42 8.76 -2.44
C VAL A 113 -13.61 9.53 -2.98
N SER A 114 -14.81 9.05 -2.67
CA SER A 114 -16.04 9.71 -3.11
C SER A 114 -16.90 10.08 -1.91
N MET A 115 -17.23 11.38 -1.77
CA MET A 115 -18.13 11.93 -0.78
C MET A 115 -19.46 12.26 -1.44
N HIS A 116 -20.49 11.44 -1.14
CA HIS A 116 -21.84 11.64 -1.66
C HIS A 116 -22.49 12.95 -1.10
N PRO A 117 -23.45 13.58 -1.77
CA PRO A 117 -24.15 14.76 -1.23
C PRO A 117 -24.73 14.58 0.18
N ARG A 118 -25.08 13.37 0.58
CA ARG A 118 -25.60 13.04 1.93
C ARG A 118 -24.50 12.84 2.99
N ALA A 119 -23.24 12.71 2.59
CA ALA A 119 -22.12 12.42 3.49
C ALA A 119 -21.65 13.67 4.25
N ALA A 120 -22.56 14.31 4.98
CA ALA A 120 -22.25 15.53 5.75
C ALA A 120 -21.21 15.24 6.84
N ASN A 121 -20.29 16.20 7.06
CA ASN A 121 -19.21 16.15 8.07
C ASN A 121 -18.30 14.92 7.98
N SER A 122 -18.21 14.30 6.81
CA SER A 122 -17.35 13.14 6.58
C SER A 122 -15.91 13.57 6.32
N ARG A 123 -14.96 12.70 6.65
CA ARG A 123 -13.52 12.98 6.53
C ARG A 123 -12.79 11.81 5.92
N ASN A 124 -11.84 12.13 5.05
CA ASN A 124 -10.84 11.19 4.57
C ASN A 124 -9.44 11.76 4.81
N TYR A 125 -8.52 10.88 5.18
CA TYR A 125 -7.09 11.13 5.14
C TYR A 125 -6.45 10.02 4.28
N THR A 126 -5.64 10.42 3.31
CA THR A 126 -4.91 9.51 2.42
C THR A 126 -3.44 9.88 2.41
N GLN A 127 -2.59 8.91 2.67
CA GLN A 127 -1.14 9.00 2.56
C GLN A 127 -0.65 7.89 1.62
N CYS A 128 0.06 8.28 0.56
CA CYS A 128 0.61 7.38 -0.44
C CYS A 128 2.10 7.65 -0.59
N ASP A 129 2.93 6.78 -0.05
CA ASP A 129 4.37 6.93 -0.12
C ASP A 129 4.97 5.85 -1.01
N SER A 130 5.93 6.23 -1.84
CA SER A 130 6.66 5.33 -2.72
C SER A 130 8.15 5.42 -2.45
N LEU A 131 8.81 4.27 -2.39
CA LEU A 131 10.26 4.13 -2.23
C LEU A 131 10.83 3.42 -3.46
N LEU A 132 11.82 4.03 -4.08
CA LEU A 132 12.52 3.50 -5.26
C LEU A 132 13.90 2.99 -4.85
N ILE A 133 14.26 1.81 -5.35
CA ILE A 133 15.56 1.17 -5.17
C ILE A 133 16.16 0.95 -6.56
N GLY A 134 17.19 1.72 -6.88
CA GLY A 134 17.82 1.73 -8.22
C GLY A 134 17.20 2.77 -9.18
N ASP A 135 17.61 2.72 -10.44
CA ASP A 135 17.35 3.78 -11.44
C ASP A 135 16.32 3.42 -12.51
N GLN A 136 15.95 2.14 -12.62
CA GLN A 136 15.09 1.66 -13.71
C GLN A 136 13.67 1.31 -13.28
N CYS A 137 13.39 1.38 -11.97
CA CYS A 137 12.05 1.15 -11.43
C CYS A 137 11.22 2.44 -11.42
N GLY A 138 9.90 2.30 -11.29
CA GLY A 138 8.99 3.42 -11.28
C GLY A 138 7.89 3.32 -10.24
N ALA A 139 7.37 4.48 -9.86
CA ALA A 139 6.19 4.60 -8.99
C ALA A 139 5.21 5.61 -9.59
N HIS A 140 3.93 5.27 -9.52
CA HIS A 140 2.85 6.09 -10.06
C HIS A 140 1.75 6.24 -9.02
N THR A 141 1.22 7.45 -8.87
CA THR A 141 0.10 7.74 -7.97
C THR A 141 -1.05 8.34 -8.78
N VAL A 142 -2.20 7.68 -8.76
CA VAL A 142 -3.39 8.05 -9.54
C VAL A 142 -4.58 8.22 -8.58
N PRO A 143 -4.69 9.37 -7.91
CA PRO A 143 -5.82 9.67 -7.05
C PRO A 143 -7.05 10.07 -7.88
N TYR A 144 -8.23 9.61 -7.44
CA TYR A 144 -9.51 10.10 -7.91
C TYR A 144 -10.34 10.56 -6.71
N ILE A 145 -10.57 11.85 -6.60
CA ILE A 145 -11.24 12.47 -5.45
C ILE A 145 -12.47 13.22 -5.94
N GLU A 146 -13.63 12.84 -5.39
CA GLU A 146 -14.90 13.45 -5.69
C GLU A 146 -15.59 13.87 -4.40
N VAL A 147 -15.79 15.17 -4.18
CA VAL A 147 -16.44 15.70 -2.99
C VAL A 147 -17.69 16.46 -3.40
N LYS A 148 -18.86 15.88 -3.10
CA LYS A 148 -20.19 16.46 -3.42
C LYS A 148 -20.92 17.02 -2.21
N ASN A 149 -20.25 17.18 -1.06
CA ASN A 149 -20.80 17.78 0.15
C ASN A 149 -19.82 18.79 0.72
N THR A 150 -20.26 20.03 0.91
CA THR A 150 -19.41 21.16 1.30
C THR A 150 -18.89 21.08 2.74
N SER A 151 -19.52 20.27 3.62
CA SER A 151 -19.06 20.06 5.00
C SER A 151 -18.07 18.92 5.13
N SER A 152 -17.80 18.16 4.05
CA SER A 152 -16.85 17.06 4.05
C SER A 152 -15.43 17.54 3.73
N ARG A 153 -14.44 16.81 4.24
CA ARG A 153 -13.01 17.14 4.06
C ARG A 153 -12.24 15.93 3.56
N VAL A 154 -11.36 16.16 2.60
CA VAL A 154 -10.41 15.17 2.09
C VAL A 154 -9.02 15.77 2.16
N GLU A 155 -8.11 15.02 2.77
CA GLU A 155 -6.68 15.30 2.84
C GLU A 155 -5.94 14.21 2.06
N HIS A 156 -5.06 14.61 1.17
CA HIS A 156 -4.27 13.68 0.36
C HIS A 156 -2.82 14.12 0.32
N GLU A 157 -1.94 13.23 0.76
CA GLU A 157 -0.49 13.40 0.72
C GLU A 157 0.11 12.28 -0.12
N ALA A 158 1.07 12.63 -0.96
CA ALA A 158 1.82 11.67 -1.77
C ALA A 158 3.30 12.05 -1.79
N THR A 159 4.14 11.08 -1.48
CA THR A 159 5.59 11.24 -1.55
C THR A 159 6.22 10.16 -2.40
N THR A 160 7.31 10.51 -3.08
CA THR A 160 8.17 9.53 -3.75
C THR A 160 9.61 9.85 -3.38
N SER A 161 10.30 8.87 -2.85
CA SER A 161 11.71 8.97 -2.49
C SER A 161 12.50 7.83 -3.11
N LYS A 162 13.77 8.06 -3.35
CA LYS A 162 14.74 7.03 -3.68
C LYS A 162 15.58 6.73 -2.44
N VAL A 163 16.02 5.49 -2.29
CA VAL A 163 17.02 5.15 -1.28
C VAL A 163 18.27 5.98 -1.55
N ASP A 164 18.68 6.74 -0.57
CA ASP A 164 19.76 7.72 -0.68
C ASP A 164 21.13 7.04 -0.50
N ASP A 165 22.03 7.30 -1.44
CA ASP A 165 23.40 6.79 -1.40
C ASP A 165 24.15 7.24 -0.14
N ASP A 166 23.87 8.44 0.37
CA ASP A 166 24.45 8.94 1.62
C ASP A 166 23.97 8.13 2.83
N GLN A 167 22.72 7.70 2.86
CA GLN A 167 22.18 6.81 3.90
C GLN A 167 22.85 5.43 3.86
N LEU A 168 23.01 4.88 2.67
CA LEU A 168 23.70 3.61 2.47
C LEU A 168 25.18 3.73 2.88
N PHE A 169 25.84 4.78 2.45
CA PHE A 169 27.23 5.07 2.85
C PHE A 169 27.38 5.17 4.37
N TYR A 170 26.46 5.87 5.04
CA TYR A 170 26.47 5.99 6.50
C TYR A 170 26.35 4.64 7.22
N CYS A 171 25.49 3.74 6.72
CA CYS A 171 25.35 2.38 7.24
C CYS A 171 26.62 1.55 6.98
N ARG A 172 27.14 1.60 5.75
CA ARG A 172 28.38 0.87 5.35
C ARG A 172 29.60 1.32 6.13
N ALA A 173 29.74 2.62 6.39
CA ALA A 173 30.81 3.16 7.22
C ALA A 173 30.81 2.64 8.68
N ARG A 174 29.70 2.02 9.10
CA ARG A 174 29.51 1.35 10.42
C ARG A 174 29.57 -0.17 10.34
N GLY A 175 29.96 -0.71 9.18
CA GLY A 175 30.14 -2.15 8.98
C GLY A 175 28.84 -2.89 8.65
N VAL A 176 27.73 -2.17 8.37
CA VAL A 176 26.48 -2.78 7.90
C VAL A 176 26.62 -3.08 6.41
N GLY A 177 26.30 -4.31 5.98
CA GLY A 177 26.31 -4.69 4.57
C GLY A 177 25.27 -3.89 3.78
N GLU A 178 25.47 -3.76 2.46
CA GLU A 178 24.61 -2.93 1.62
C GLU A 178 23.15 -3.45 1.59
N GLU A 179 22.97 -4.76 1.41
CA GLU A 179 21.65 -5.40 1.45
C GLU A 179 20.97 -5.23 2.82
N GLU A 180 21.72 -5.35 3.91
CA GLU A 180 21.22 -5.13 5.25
C GLU A 180 20.82 -3.66 5.48
N ALA A 181 21.59 -2.72 4.93
CA ALA A 181 21.28 -1.29 5.01
C ALA A 181 19.96 -0.97 4.26
N VAL A 182 19.78 -1.52 3.07
CA VAL A 182 18.51 -1.39 2.31
C VAL A 182 17.35 -2.01 3.09
N ALA A 183 17.53 -3.21 3.65
CA ALA A 183 16.51 -3.86 4.46
C ALA A 183 16.11 -3.02 5.69
N LEU A 184 17.05 -2.35 6.35
CA LEU A 184 16.78 -1.44 7.45
C LEU A 184 15.92 -0.23 7.02
N VAL A 185 16.27 0.39 5.89
CA VAL A 185 15.52 1.54 5.34
C VAL A 185 14.09 1.11 4.99
N VAL A 186 13.95 -0.02 4.29
CA VAL A 186 12.64 -0.56 3.87
C VAL A 186 11.78 -0.95 5.06
N ASN A 187 12.34 -1.60 6.07
CA ASN A 187 11.61 -1.95 7.29
C ASN A 187 11.14 -0.69 8.05
N GLY A 188 11.97 0.35 8.09
CA GLY A 188 11.58 1.65 8.65
C GLY A 188 10.42 2.27 7.88
N PHE A 189 10.46 2.24 6.55
CA PHE A 189 9.43 2.75 5.65
C PHE A 189 8.08 2.00 5.80
N CYS A 190 8.13 0.69 6.00
CA CYS A 190 6.95 -0.17 6.14
C CYS A 190 6.36 -0.21 7.56
N ARG A 191 7.06 0.33 8.55
CA ARG A 191 6.77 0.13 9.98
C ARG A 191 5.32 0.38 10.38
N GLU A 192 4.72 1.47 9.91
CA GLU A 192 3.33 1.83 10.26
C GLU A 192 2.33 0.76 9.83
N VAL A 193 2.49 0.21 8.63
CA VAL A 193 1.60 -0.83 8.10
C VAL A 193 1.85 -2.16 8.79
N LEU A 194 3.11 -2.52 9.02
CA LEU A 194 3.47 -3.76 9.72
C LEU A 194 2.92 -3.79 11.14
N GLN A 195 2.91 -2.66 11.85
CA GLN A 195 2.33 -2.54 13.19
C GLN A 195 0.79 -2.69 13.22
N ALA A 196 0.11 -2.52 12.09
CA ALA A 196 -1.33 -2.74 11.97
C ALA A 196 -1.72 -4.22 11.79
N LEU A 197 -0.74 -5.10 11.49
CA LEU A 197 -0.92 -6.54 11.34
C LEU A 197 -0.92 -7.25 12.70
N PRO A 198 -1.59 -8.42 12.82
CA PRO A 198 -1.30 -9.37 13.89
C PRO A 198 0.18 -9.78 13.87
N MET A 199 0.74 -10.11 15.04
CA MET A 199 2.18 -10.35 15.18
C MET A 199 2.70 -11.44 14.24
N GLU A 200 1.97 -12.53 14.09
CA GLU A 200 2.35 -13.65 13.21
C GLU A 200 2.44 -13.21 11.74
N PHE A 201 1.46 -12.41 11.28
CA PHE A 201 1.47 -11.85 9.93
C PHE A 201 2.54 -10.78 9.75
N ALA A 202 2.85 -10.01 10.79
CA ALA A 202 3.90 -9.00 10.73
C ALA A 202 5.29 -9.64 10.57
N MET A 203 5.56 -10.74 11.28
CA MET A 203 6.81 -11.50 11.15
C MET A 203 6.96 -12.11 9.76
N GLU A 204 5.90 -12.73 9.24
CA GLU A 204 5.87 -13.28 7.87
C GLU A 204 6.11 -12.18 6.85
N ALA A 205 5.41 -11.05 6.98
CA ALA A 205 5.57 -9.92 6.09
C ALA A 205 6.99 -9.35 6.10
N GLN A 206 7.64 -9.24 7.26
CA GLN A 206 9.03 -8.79 7.35
C GLN A 206 9.99 -9.73 6.63
N SER A 207 9.81 -11.04 6.78
CA SER A 207 10.62 -12.04 6.06
C SER A 207 10.42 -11.93 4.55
N LEU A 208 9.19 -11.78 4.09
CA LEU A 208 8.86 -11.63 2.67
C LEU A 208 9.41 -10.32 2.09
N VAL A 209 9.39 -9.23 2.84
CA VAL A 209 10.00 -7.95 2.44
C VAL A 209 11.49 -8.15 2.15
N ALA A 210 12.21 -8.83 3.06
CA ALA A 210 13.65 -9.09 2.89
C ALA A 210 13.90 -9.96 1.64
N ILE A 211 13.22 -11.10 1.51
CA ILE A 211 13.39 -12.04 0.38
C ILE A 211 13.04 -11.37 -0.95
N SER A 212 11.97 -10.56 -1.00
CA SER A 212 11.52 -9.92 -2.24
C SER A 212 12.51 -8.87 -2.77
N LEU A 213 13.44 -8.43 -1.95
CA LEU A 213 14.45 -7.42 -2.30
C LEU A 213 15.87 -8.00 -2.41
N GLU A 214 16.05 -9.32 -2.18
CA GLU A 214 17.35 -9.97 -2.45
C GLU A 214 17.78 -9.74 -3.90
N GLY A 215 19.05 -9.39 -4.08
CA GLY A 215 19.61 -9.09 -5.40
C GLY A 215 19.11 -7.80 -6.07
N SER A 216 18.34 -6.97 -5.37
CA SER A 216 17.86 -5.66 -5.91
C SER A 216 18.90 -4.54 -5.79
N VAL A 217 20.00 -4.83 -5.07
CA VAL A 217 21.12 -3.92 -4.85
C VAL A 217 22.32 -4.47 -5.60
N GLY A 218 22.59 -3.96 -6.80
CA GLY A 218 23.70 -4.40 -7.65
C GLY A 218 23.73 -3.63 -8.95
#